data_bd62cf4c89da512fedc54eb17b87a0b2
#
_entry.id   bd62cf4c89da512fedc54eb17b87a0b2
#
_cell.length_a   1.000
_cell.length_b   1.000
_cell.length_c   1.000
_cell.angle_alpha   90.00
_cell.angle_beta   90.00
_cell.angle_gamma   90.00
#
_symmetry.space_group_name_H-M   'P 1'
#
loop_
_entity.id
_entity.type
_entity.pdbx_description
1 polymer ?
#
loop_
_entity_poly.entity_id
_entity_poly.type
_entity_poly.pdbx_seq_one_letter_code
_entity_poly.pdbx_strand_id
1 'polypeptide(L)'
;MEILLFIFPLLSFLLFQFFNQKIRSEILYAINIFLFGLSFLLSLNIFIKILNLDKDLPLFFYTLIKLENLFIDWSLRFDLLVSGLIVLVTLTGLLITVYSINLSKNHSINFKINSYSSLSIFGVLVLISSNNLIQLFLGWYLIILSSYLISNISENIFHIIVFEGFEHT
;
A
#
# COMPACT_ATOMS: atom_id res chain seq x y z
N MET A 1 -9.39 -14.96 -3.98
CA MET A 1 -9.72 -13.56 -4.34
C MET A 1 -9.15 -12.56 -3.34
N GLU A 2 -9.15 -12.91 -2.06
CA GLU A 2 -8.68 -12.01 -0.99
C GLU A 2 -7.17 -11.69 -1.07
N ILE A 3 -6.36 -12.62 -1.56
CA ILE A 3 -4.91 -12.42 -1.76
C ILE A 3 -4.63 -11.32 -2.81
N LEU A 4 -5.45 -11.24 -3.85
CA LEU A 4 -5.28 -10.23 -4.90
C LEU A 4 -5.36 -8.80 -4.37
N LEU A 5 -6.12 -8.59 -3.29
CA LEU A 5 -6.23 -7.30 -2.62
C LEU A 5 -4.87 -6.80 -2.10
N PHE A 6 -4.02 -7.69 -1.63
CA PHE A 6 -2.66 -7.37 -1.17
C PHE A 6 -1.65 -7.29 -2.31
N ILE A 7 -1.85 -8.12 -3.34
CA ILE A 7 -0.95 -8.17 -4.51
C ILE A 7 -1.00 -6.85 -5.29
N PHE A 8 -2.17 -6.21 -5.44
CA PHE A 8 -2.29 -5.00 -6.26
C PHE A 8 -1.48 -3.80 -5.74
N PRO A 9 -1.52 -3.40 -4.46
CA PRO A 9 -0.65 -2.35 -3.95
C PRO A 9 0.85 -2.71 -4.02
N LEU A 10 1.18 -3.99 -3.81
CA LEU A 10 2.56 -4.47 -3.92
C LEU A 10 3.05 -4.44 -5.38
N LEU A 11 2.23 -4.84 -6.34
CA LEU A 11 2.53 -4.71 -7.76
C LEU A 11 2.72 -3.24 -8.16
N SER A 12 1.86 -2.35 -7.66
CA SER A 12 1.99 -0.91 -7.87
C SER A 12 3.36 -0.41 -7.38
N PHE A 13 3.77 -0.77 -6.17
CA PHE A 13 5.10 -0.44 -5.64
C PHE A 13 6.22 -0.91 -6.57
N LEU A 14 6.18 -2.19 -6.98
CA LEU A 14 7.21 -2.79 -7.85
C LEU A 14 7.25 -2.13 -9.23
N LEU A 15 6.09 -1.82 -9.83
CA LEU A 15 6.02 -1.17 -11.13
C LEU A 15 6.68 0.22 -11.11
N PHE A 16 6.40 1.04 -10.11
CA PHE A 16 7.04 2.35 -9.99
C PHE A 16 8.52 2.25 -9.66
N GLN A 17 8.94 1.26 -8.89
CA GLN A 17 10.34 1.09 -8.52
C GLN A 17 11.23 0.63 -9.69
N PHE A 18 10.73 -0.33 -10.50
CA PHE A 18 11.55 -0.96 -11.55
C PHE A 18 11.34 -0.39 -12.94
N PHE A 19 10.16 0.16 -13.26
CA PHE A 19 9.81 0.59 -14.61
C PHE A 19 9.78 2.11 -14.81
N ASN A 20 10.12 2.88 -13.80
CA ASN A 20 10.17 4.33 -13.80
C ASN A 20 10.90 4.94 -15.03
N GLN A 21 12.01 4.32 -15.48
CA GLN A 21 12.83 4.82 -16.58
C GLN A 21 12.46 4.25 -17.97
N LYS A 22 11.65 3.20 -18.03
CA LYS A 22 11.38 2.44 -19.26
C LYS A 22 10.03 2.71 -19.90
N ILE A 23 9.06 3.20 -19.14
CA ILE A 23 7.67 3.36 -19.57
C ILE A 23 7.27 4.85 -19.44
N ARG A 24 6.43 5.32 -20.38
CA ARG A 24 5.87 6.68 -20.31
C ARG A 24 5.09 6.87 -19.01
N SER A 25 5.31 8.01 -18.38
CA SER A 25 4.70 8.36 -17.09
C SER A 25 3.17 8.20 -17.07
N GLU A 26 2.50 8.64 -18.13
CA GLU A 26 1.04 8.57 -18.26
C GLU A 26 0.51 7.14 -18.18
N ILE A 27 1.22 6.18 -18.80
CA ILE A 27 0.83 4.77 -18.80
C ILE A 27 1.00 4.16 -17.41
N LEU A 28 2.10 4.48 -16.71
CA LEU A 28 2.35 4.01 -15.34
C LEU A 28 1.28 4.51 -14.38
N TYR A 29 0.90 5.78 -14.46
CA TYR A 29 -0.18 6.33 -13.63
C TYR A 29 -1.53 5.69 -13.94
N ALA A 30 -1.87 5.47 -15.21
CA ALA A 30 -3.10 4.80 -15.61
C ALA A 30 -3.17 3.36 -15.05
N ILE A 31 -2.08 2.61 -15.15
CA ILE A 31 -1.99 1.25 -14.59
C ILE A 31 -2.17 1.29 -13.07
N ASN A 32 -1.55 2.26 -12.40
CA ASN A 32 -1.63 2.41 -10.95
C ASN A 32 -3.07 2.67 -10.48
N ILE A 33 -3.76 3.62 -11.11
CA ILE A 33 -5.18 3.91 -10.82
C ILE A 33 -6.02 2.65 -11.05
N PHE A 34 -5.76 1.92 -12.13
CA PHE A 34 -6.48 0.68 -12.42
C PHE A 34 -6.26 -0.38 -11.34
N LEU A 35 -5.01 -0.57 -10.88
CA LEU A 35 -4.69 -1.53 -9.82
C LEU A 35 -5.36 -1.17 -8.49
N PHE A 36 -5.30 0.11 -8.08
CA PHE A 36 -5.97 0.57 -6.86
C PHE A 36 -7.49 0.55 -7.00
N GLY A 37 -8.03 0.84 -8.19
CA GLY A 37 -9.46 0.69 -8.48
C GLY A 37 -9.94 -0.75 -8.34
N LEU A 38 -9.19 -1.71 -8.88
CA LEU A 38 -9.47 -3.14 -8.70
C LEU A 38 -9.37 -3.56 -7.23
N SER A 39 -8.34 -3.09 -6.50
CA SER A 39 -8.19 -3.37 -5.08
C SER A 39 -9.39 -2.85 -4.28
N PHE A 40 -9.86 -1.65 -4.58
CA PHE A 40 -11.04 -1.05 -3.95
C PHE A 40 -12.32 -1.85 -4.25
N LEU A 41 -12.55 -2.24 -5.50
CA LEU A 41 -13.70 -3.06 -5.87
C LEU A 41 -13.70 -4.42 -5.18
N LEU A 42 -12.53 -5.06 -5.06
CA LEU A 42 -12.39 -6.31 -4.32
C LEU A 42 -12.67 -6.13 -2.83
N SER A 43 -12.20 -5.04 -2.23
CA SER A 43 -12.44 -4.75 -0.82
C SER A 43 -13.93 -4.56 -0.52
N LEU A 44 -14.66 -3.87 -1.40
CA LEU A 44 -16.12 -3.73 -1.32
C LEU A 44 -16.84 -5.09 -1.42
N ASN A 45 -16.41 -5.95 -2.36
CA ASN A 45 -16.98 -7.28 -2.48
C ASN A 45 -16.79 -8.13 -1.21
N ILE A 46 -15.60 -8.07 -0.60
CA ILE A 46 -15.31 -8.78 0.66
C ILE A 46 -16.19 -8.23 1.78
N PHE A 47 -16.30 -6.92 1.89
CA PHE A 47 -17.13 -6.26 2.90
C PHE A 47 -18.61 -6.66 2.79
N ILE A 48 -19.19 -6.60 1.57
CA ILE A 48 -20.57 -7.00 1.32
C ILE A 48 -20.79 -8.49 1.63
N LYS A 49 -19.81 -9.33 1.29
CA LYS A 49 -19.88 -10.77 1.55
C LYS A 49 -19.92 -11.07 3.05
N ILE A 50 -19.09 -10.38 3.84
CA ILE A 50 -19.07 -10.55 5.30
C ILE A 50 -20.38 -10.04 5.94
N LEU A 51 -20.88 -8.89 5.48
CA LEU A 51 -22.19 -8.35 5.92
C LEU A 51 -23.34 -9.35 5.70
N ASN A 52 -23.35 -10.06 4.58
CA ASN A 52 -24.44 -10.98 4.24
C ASN A 52 -24.33 -12.35 4.92
N LEU A 53 -23.10 -12.78 5.28
CA LEU A 53 -22.87 -14.13 5.79
C LEU A 53 -22.81 -14.20 7.33
N ASP A 54 -22.71 -13.06 8.03
CA ASP A 54 -22.48 -12.96 9.49
C ASP A 54 -21.38 -13.91 10.00
N LYS A 55 -20.36 -14.15 9.18
CA LYS A 55 -19.26 -15.08 9.51
C LYS A 55 -17.91 -14.45 9.16
N ASP A 56 -16.98 -14.55 10.11
CA ASP A 56 -15.59 -14.23 9.89
C ASP A 56 -14.99 -15.17 8.84
N LEU A 57 -14.13 -14.64 7.98
CA LEU A 57 -13.41 -15.40 6.97
C LEU A 57 -11.92 -15.49 7.37
N PRO A 58 -11.52 -16.47 8.19
CA PRO A 58 -10.11 -16.69 8.47
C PRO A 58 -9.46 -17.36 7.25
N LEU A 59 -8.38 -16.77 6.75
CA LEU A 59 -7.55 -17.34 5.69
C LEU A 59 -6.24 -17.82 6.28
N PHE A 60 -6.04 -19.14 6.27
CA PHE A 60 -4.76 -19.76 6.61
C PHE A 60 -3.95 -20.00 5.33
N PHE A 61 -2.68 -19.52 5.32
CA PHE A 61 -1.81 -19.74 4.18
C PHE A 61 -0.74 -20.79 4.46
N TYR A 62 0.02 -20.61 5.51
CA TYR A 62 1.15 -21.48 5.82
C TYR A 62 1.60 -21.35 7.26
N THR A 63 2.04 -22.45 7.86
CA THR A 63 2.67 -22.46 9.18
C THR A 63 4.14 -22.06 9.03
N LEU A 64 4.49 -20.85 9.52
CA LEU A 64 5.86 -20.31 9.43
C LEU A 64 6.82 -21.03 10.37
N ILE A 65 6.40 -21.27 11.60
CA ILE A 65 7.23 -21.89 12.65
C ILE A 65 6.40 -22.95 13.34
N LYS A 66 6.94 -24.17 13.35
CA LYS A 66 6.36 -25.32 14.04
C LYS A 66 7.38 -25.83 15.04
N LEU A 67 7.32 -25.34 16.28
CA LEU A 67 8.05 -25.87 17.42
C LEU A 67 7.06 -26.65 18.30
N GLU A 68 7.56 -27.55 19.14
CA GLU A 68 6.74 -28.50 19.91
C GLU A 68 5.54 -27.86 20.65
N ASN A 69 5.66 -26.60 21.09
CA ASN A 69 4.62 -25.85 21.81
C ASN A 69 4.24 -24.49 21.19
N LEU A 70 4.78 -24.14 19.99
CA LEU A 70 4.59 -22.82 19.39
C LEU A 70 4.32 -22.96 17.90
N PHE A 71 3.07 -22.68 17.52
CA PHE A 71 2.63 -22.67 16.13
C PHE A 71 2.43 -21.21 15.70
N ILE A 72 3.18 -20.75 14.71
CA ILE A 72 3.03 -19.42 14.11
C ILE A 72 2.59 -19.62 12.68
N ASP A 73 1.33 -19.34 12.42
CA ASP A 73 0.72 -19.47 11.10
C ASP A 73 0.65 -18.13 10.40
N TRP A 74 0.99 -18.09 9.12
CA TRP A 74 0.67 -16.93 8.29
C TRP A 74 -0.81 -16.99 7.95
N SER A 75 -1.61 -16.22 8.67
CA SER A 75 -3.05 -16.19 8.50
C SER A 75 -3.56 -14.75 8.44
N LEU A 76 -4.59 -14.53 7.66
CA LEU A 76 -5.29 -13.26 7.56
C LEU A 76 -6.69 -13.43 8.16
N ARG A 77 -7.10 -12.47 8.96
CA ARG A 77 -8.43 -12.43 9.54
C ARG A 77 -9.26 -11.32 8.90
N PHE A 78 -10.44 -11.69 8.42
CA PHE A 78 -11.42 -10.75 7.89
C PHE A 78 -12.69 -10.86 8.71
N ASP A 79 -12.88 -9.94 9.64
CA ASP A 79 -14.14 -9.69 10.35
C ASP A 79 -14.80 -8.43 9.78
N LEU A 80 -15.95 -8.07 10.30
CA LEU A 80 -16.71 -6.91 9.84
C LEU A 80 -15.92 -5.61 9.99
N LEU A 81 -15.22 -5.42 11.12
CA LEU A 81 -14.42 -4.24 11.41
C LEU A 81 -13.21 -4.16 10.48
N VAL A 82 -12.45 -5.26 10.35
CA VAL A 82 -11.27 -5.33 9.48
C VAL A 82 -11.65 -5.07 8.03
N SER A 83 -12.73 -5.68 7.54
CA SER A 83 -13.17 -5.47 6.15
C SER A 83 -13.59 -4.03 5.88
N GLY A 84 -14.26 -3.36 6.82
CA GLY A 84 -14.58 -1.94 6.74
C GLY A 84 -13.35 -1.05 6.70
N LEU A 85 -12.34 -1.34 7.55
CA LEU A 85 -11.07 -0.61 7.52
C LEU A 85 -10.30 -0.83 6.21
N ILE A 86 -10.31 -2.04 5.66
CA ILE A 86 -9.68 -2.34 4.37
C ILE A 86 -10.33 -1.52 3.24
N VAL A 87 -11.64 -1.36 3.22
CA VAL A 87 -12.34 -0.49 2.25
C VAL A 87 -11.86 0.96 2.37
N LEU A 88 -11.76 1.50 3.58
CA LEU A 88 -11.25 2.86 3.80
C LEU A 88 -9.80 3.01 3.34
N VAL A 89 -8.93 2.06 3.64
CA VAL A 89 -7.52 2.10 3.26
C VAL A 89 -7.35 2.00 1.74
N THR A 90 -8.08 1.13 1.06
CA THR A 90 -8.01 1.01 -0.40
C THR A 90 -8.59 2.25 -1.09
N LEU A 91 -9.63 2.86 -0.54
CA LEU A 91 -10.18 4.14 -1.01
C LEU A 91 -9.15 5.27 -0.87
N THR A 92 -8.51 5.40 0.29
CA THR A 92 -7.46 6.43 0.49
C THR A 92 -6.30 6.21 -0.46
N GLY A 93 -5.90 4.97 -0.71
CA GLY A 93 -4.87 4.63 -1.71
C GLY A 93 -5.24 5.08 -3.11
N LEU A 94 -6.47 4.85 -3.52
CA LEU A 94 -6.98 5.30 -4.81
C LEU A 94 -6.98 6.84 -4.90
N LEU A 95 -7.42 7.54 -3.86
CA LEU A 95 -7.41 9.00 -3.83
C LEU A 95 -5.99 9.57 -3.91
N ILE A 96 -5.04 9.01 -3.18
CA ILE A 96 -3.62 9.42 -3.23
C ILE A 96 -3.06 9.25 -4.64
N THR A 97 -3.33 8.12 -5.30
CA THR A 97 -2.85 7.86 -6.67
C THR A 97 -3.44 8.84 -7.69
N VAL A 98 -4.73 9.15 -7.59
CA VAL A 98 -5.40 10.14 -8.46
C VAL A 98 -4.84 11.54 -8.23
N TYR A 99 -4.66 11.92 -6.96
CA TYR A 99 -4.13 13.24 -6.60
C TYR A 99 -2.68 13.44 -7.04
N SER A 100 -1.85 12.41 -6.95
CA SER A 100 -0.42 12.51 -7.27
C SER A 100 -0.12 12.78 -8.75
N ILE A 101 -1.07 12.53 -9.66
CA ILE A 101 -0.92 12.85 -11.08
C ILE A 101 -0.78 14.35 -11.29
N ASN A 102 -1.47 15.15 -10.50
CA ASN A 102 -1.55 16.60 -10.67
C ASN A 102 -0.49 17.36 -9.86
N LEU A 103 0.24 16.68 -8.97
CA LEU A 103 0.98 17.36 -7.90
C LEU A 103 2.31 17.99 -8.35
N SER A 104 2.96 17.55 -9.40
CA SER A 104 4.22 18.18 -9.81
C SER A 104 4.62 17.94 -11.26
N LYS A 105 5.35 18.95 -11.78
CA LYS A 105 6.00 18.88 -13.09
C LYS A 105 7.22 17.94 -13.10
N ASN A 106 7.74 17.54 -11.93
CA ASN A 106 8.90 16.67 -11.80
C ASN A 106 8.48 15.18 -11.69
N HIS A 107 8.38 14.53 -12.82
CA HIS A 107 7.97 13.12 -12.92
C HIS A 107 8.79 12.16 -12.05
N SER A 108 10.10 12.34 -11.92
CA SER A 108 10.97 11.43 -11.16
C SER A 108 10.68 11.40 -9.66
N ILE A 109 10.34 12.54 -9.08
CA ILE A 109 9.99 12.67 -7.65
C ILE A 109 8.62 12.04 -7.38
N ASN A 110 7.65 12.31 -8.26
CA ASN A 110 6.30 11.75 -8.12
C ASN A 110 6.28 10.23 -8.21
N PHE A 111 7.13 9.64 -9.05
CA PHE A 111 7.24 8.18 -9.14
C PHE A 111 7.68 7.56 -7.81
N LYS A 112 8.69 8.15 -7.16
CA LYS A 112 9.17 7.67 -5.86
C LYS A 112 8.10 7.83 -4.77
N ILE A 113 7.42 8.97 -4.72
CA ILE A 113 6.33 9.21 -3.77
C ILE A 113 5.20 8.19 -3.96
N ASN A 114 4.77 7.95 -5.19
CA ASN A 114 3.74 6.95 -5.49
C ASN A 114 4.17 5.53 -5.14
N SER A 115 5.42 5.17 -5.43
CA SER A 115 5.97 3.87 -5.06
C SER A 115 5.89 3.67 -3.54
N TYR A 116 6.41 4.62 -2.77
CA TYR A 116 6.45 4.48 -1.31
C TYR A 116 5.07 4.62 -0.65
N SER A 117 4.15 5.40 -1.23
CA SER A 117 2.76 5.45 -0.79
C SER A 117 2.07 4.09 -0.99
N SER A 118 2.31 3.43 -2.11
CA SER A 118 1.77 2.09 -2.40
C SER A 118 2.32 1.05 -1.41
N LEU A 119 3.61 1.15 -1.05
CA LEU A 119 4.22 0.31 -0.03
C LEU A 119 3.61 0.56 1.35
N SER A 120 3.33 1.83 1.70
CA SER A 120 2.67 2.19 2.95
C SER A 120 1.27 1.56 3.03
N ILE A 121 0.46 1.68 1.97
CA ILE A 121 -0.88 1.10 1.91
C ILE A 121 -0.82 -0.42 2.04
N PHE A 122 0.12 -1.08 1.36
CA PHE A 122 0.34 -2.52 1.53
C PHE A 122 0.67 -2.88 2.99
N GLY A 123 1.57 -2.11 3.65
CA GLY A 123 1.90 -2.29 5.06
C GLY A 123 0.69 -2.14 5.99
N VAL A 124 -0.17 -1.13 5.74
CA VAL A 124 -1.40 -0.93 6.51
C VAL A 124 -2.39 -2.09 6.32
N LEU A 125 -2.55 -2.59 5.08
CA LEU A 125 -3.40 -3.75 4.81
C LEU A 125 -2.91 -4.99 5.57
N VAL A 126 -1.59 -5.27 5.55
CA VAL A 126 -0.99 -6.38 6.29
C VAL A 126 -1.20 -6.21 7.80
N LEU A 127 -1.03 -5.01 8.32
CA LEU A 127 -1.19 -4.70 9.74
C LEU A 127 -2.63 -4.94 10.20
N ILE A 128 -3.63 -4.40 9.49
CA ILE A 128 -5.05 -4.49 9.86
C ILE A 128 -5.56 -5.93 9.80
N SER A 129 -5.13 -6.70 8.79
CA SER A 129 -5.56 -8.09 8.59
C SER A 129 -4.75 -9.12 9.37
N SER A 130 -3.75 -8.67 10.14
CA SER A 130 -2.86 -9.56 10.88
C SER A 130 -3.61 -10.36 11.95
N ASN A 131 -3.38 -11.65 11.97
CA ASN A 131 -3.89 -12.56 13.01
C ASN A 131 -2.80 -12.95 14.03
N ASN A 132 -1.57 -12.52 13.78
CA ASN A 132 -0.37 -12.93 14.48
C ASN A 132 0.49 -11.70 14.83
N LEU A 133 1.13 -11.69 16.00
CA LEU A 133 1.97 -10.58 16.44
C LEU A 133 3.14 -10.33 15.49
N ILE A 134 3.75 -11.37 14.93
CA ILE A 134 4.86 -11.25 13.97
C ILE A 134 4.40 -10.54 12.70
N GLN A 135 3.24 -10.91 12.17
CA GLN A 135 2.67 -10.30 10.99
C GLN A 135 2.27 -8.83 11.23
N LEU A 136 1.76 -8.53 12.44
CA LEU A 136 1.47 -7.17 12.87
C LEU A 136 2.74 -6.31 12.89
N PHE A 137 3.85 -6.80 13.49
CA PHE A 137 5.13 -6.11 13.49
C PHE A 137 5.68 -5.90 12.08
N LEU A 138 5.51 -6.86 11.20
CA LEU A 138 5.95 -6.74 9.79
C LEU A 138 5.19 -5.63 9.09
N GLY A 139 3.85 -5.57 9.22
CA GLY A 139 3.04 -4.48 8.69
C GLY A 139 3.47 -3.11 9.24
N TRP A 140 3.69 -3.02 10.55
CA TRP A 140 4.18 -1.80 11.20
C TRP A 140 5.54 -1.37 10.66
N TYR A 141 6.48 -2.30 10.54
CA TYR A 141 7.80 -2.01 10.00
C TYR A 141 7.73 -1.45 8.57
N LEU A 142 6.88 -2.02 7.72
CA LEU A 142 6.68 -1.53 6.35
C LEU A 142 6.13 -0.10 6.30
N ILE A 143 5.23 0.26 7.22
CA ILE A 143 4.69 1.62 7.33
C ILE A 143 5.78 2.61 7.75
N ILE A 144 6.58 2.28 8.77
CA ILE A 144 7.68 3.13 9.23
C ILE A 144 8.71 3.32 8.11
N LEU A 145 9.09 2.24 7.45
CA LEU A 145 10.06 2.26 6.36
C LEU A 145 9.58 3.13 5.19
N SER A 146 8.33 2.98 4.77
CA SER A 146 7.76 3.79 3.68
C SER A 146 7.66 5.27 4.07
N SER A 147 7.27 5.58 5.31
CA SER A 147 7.19 6.95 5.81
C SER A 147 8.57 7.61 5.86
N TYR A 148 9.59 6.90 6.31
CA TYR A 148 10.98 7.37 6.31
C TYR A 148 11.46 7.68 4.89
N LEU A 149 11.18 6.80 3.92
CA LEU A 149 11.57 7.00 2.53
C LEU A 149 10.86 8.22 1.90
N ILE A 150 9.59 8.47 2.23
CA ILE A 150 8.86 9.66 1.78
C ILE A 150 9.44 10.93 2.39
N SER A 151 9.72 10.92 3.70
CA SER A 151 10.31 12.06 4.41
C SER A 151 11.66 12.47 3.83
N ASN A 152 12.53 11.51 3.53
CA ASN A 152 13.83 11.76 2.93
C ASN A 152 13.74 12.44 1.54
N ILE A 153 12.70 12.13 0.76
CA ILE A 153 12.46 12.82 -0.52
C ILE A 153 12.02 14.27 -0.27
N SER A 154 11.14 14.52 0.70
CA SER A 154 10.63 15.86 1.00
C SER A 154 11.72 16.80 1.49
N GLU A 155 12.66 16.33 2.31
CA GLU A 155 13.82 17.09 2.77
C GLU A 155 14.73 17.49 1.59
N ASN A 156 15.01 16.56 0.68
CA ASN A 156 15.81 16.87 -0.51
C ASN A 156 15.16 17.95 -1.41
N ILE A 157 13.82 17.91 -1.55
CA ILE A 157 13.08 18.94 -2.30
C ILE A 157 13.18 20.29 -1.61
N PHE A 158 13.02 20.32 -0.28
CA PHE A 158 13.11 21.56 0.49
C PHE A 158 14.50 22.19 0.36
N HIS A 159 15.57 21.41 0.45
CA HIS A 159 16.94 21.89 0.22
C HIS A 159 17.10 22.50 -1.18
N ILE A 160 16.62 21.84 -2.23
CA ILE A 160 16.73 22.35 -3.60
C ILE A 160 15.99 23.70 -3.74
N ILE A 161 14.76 23.81 -3.24
CA ILE A 161 13.96 25.04 -3.31
C ILE A 161 14.64 26.20 -2.56
N VAL A 162 15.18 25.91 -1.38
CA VAL A 162 15.87 26.93 -0.57
C VAL A 162 17.14 27.40 -1.26
N PHE A 163 17.96 26.52 -1.81
CA PHE A 163 19.19 26.89 -2.50
C PHE A 163 18.94 27.65 -3.81
N GLU A 164 17.99 27.20 -4.64
CA GLU A 164 17.62 27.91 -5.87
C GLU A 164 17.00 29.31 -5.58
N GLY A 165 16.27 29.44 -4.46
CA GLY A 165 15.71 30.73 -4.04
C GLY A 165 16.75 31.75 -3.64
N PHE A 166 17.95 31.34 -3.20
CA PHE A 166 19.06 32.25 -2.84
C PHE A 166 19.91 32.69 -4.06
N GLU A 167 19.90 31.97 -5.18
CA GLU A 167 20.65 32.35 -6.37
C GLU A 167 19.93 33.42 -7.22
N HIS A 168 18.66 33.71 -6.95
CA HIS A 168 17.86 34.68 -7.68
C HIS A 168 17.63 36.01 -6.92
N THR A 169 18.25 36.19 -5.76
CA THR A 169 18.26 37.48 -5.01
C THR A 169 19.64 38.10 -5.01
#